data_2cf1e6f22c71ad54cbe45243ab73fb63
#
_entry.id   2cf1e6f22c71ad54cbe45243ab73fb63
#
_cell.length_a   1.000
_cell.length_b   1.000
_cell.length_c   1.000
_cell.angle_alpha   90.00
_cell.angle_beta   90.00
_cell.angle_gamma   90.00
#
_symmetry.space_group_name_H-M   'P 1'
#
loop_
_entity.id
_entity.type
_entity.pdbx_description
1 polymer ?
#
loop_
_entity_poly.entity_id
_entity_poly.type
_entity_poly.pdbx_seq_one_letter_code
_entity_poly.pdbx_strand_id
1 'polypeptide(L)'
;FLVDAGKATTMADVFKKYLARGKTGYVPPQWCTIKQAIDVIHHSGGKAVLAHPGRYNLSAKWLKRLLAHFAECGGEAMEVAQCQQAPNERAQLATYARQYGLLGSQGSDFHQPCAWIELGRKLWLPAGVEPVWQLWEQPQQIEEREV
;
A
#
# COMPACT_ATOMS: atom_id res chain seq x y z
N PHE A 1 -7.65 25.50 -8.03
CA PHE A 1 -8.77 26.20 -8.68
C PHE A 1 -9.90 26.54 -7.71
N LEU A 2 -10.58 25.58 -7.05
CA LEU A 2 -11.74 25.89 -6.18
C LEU A 2 -11.37 26.72 -4.94
N VAL A 3 -10.18 26.52 -4.40
CA VAL A 3 -9.66 27.36 -3.29
C VAL A 3 -9.34 28.75 -3.81
N ASP A 4 -8.61 28.86 -4.92
CA ASP A 4 -8.23 30.15 -5.54
C ASP A 4 -9.43 30.94 -6.00
N ALA A 5 -10.49 30.25 -6.45
CA ALA A 5 -11.78 30.86 -6.82
C ALA A 5 -12.67 31.23 -5.62
N GLY A 6 -12.18 31.06 -4.38
CA GLY A 6 -12.93 31.42 -3.16
C GLY A 6 -14.14 30.51 -2.87
N LYS A 7 -14.27 29.37 -3.51
CA LYS A 7 -15.39 28.43 -3.30
C LYS A 7 -15.17 27.51 -2.09
N ALA A 8 -13.94 27.39 -1.63
CA ALA A 8 -13.54 26.65 -0.42
C ALA A 8 -12.32 27.33 0.21
N THR A 9 -12.14 27.16 1.51
CA THR A 9 -11.01 27.76 2.24
C THR A 9 -9.75 26.89 2.21
N THR A 10 -9.92 25.58 2.11
CA THR A 10 -8.82 24.59 2.09
C THR A 10 -9.10 23.45 1.11
N MET A 11 -8.07 22.70 0.78
CA MET A 11 -8.24 21.46 -0.01
C MET A 11 -9.17 20.47 0.68
N ALA A 12 -9.08 20.32 2.00
CA ALA A 12 -9.98 19.44 2.77
C ALA A 12 -11.46 19.89 2.63
N ASP A 13 -11.70 21.21 2.62
CA ASP A 13 -13.04 21.77 2.36
C ASP A 13 -13.54 21.45 0.95
N VAL A 14 -12.64 21.48 -0.07
CA VAL A 14 -13.00 21.09 -1.43
C VAL A 14 -13.49 19.64 -1.47
N PHE A 15 -12.74 18.73 -0.89
CA PHE A 15 -13.14 17.32 -0.82
C PHE A 15 -14.49 17.15 -0.12
N LYS A 16 -14.67 17.76 1.05
CA LYS A 16 -15.90 17.64 1.84
C LYS A 16 -17.11 18.24 1.14
N LYS A 17 -16.97 19.42 0.51
CA LYS A 17 -18.09 20.17 -0.07
C LYS A 17 -18.46 19.70 -1.47
N TYR A 18 -17.47 19.29 -2.27
CA TYR A 18 -17.67 19.09 -3.71
C TYR A 18 -17.36 17.67 -4.19
N LEU A 19 -16.37 16.97 -3.64
CA LEU A 19 -15.85 15.71 -4.20
C LEU A 19 -16.25 14.46 -3.40
N ALA A 20 -16.70 14.59 -2.16
CA ALA A 20 -17.13 13.45 -1.36
C ALA A 20 -18.35 12.75 -1.97
N ARG A 21 -18.55 11.48 -1.63
CA ARG A 21 -19.70 10.69 -2.10
C ARG A 21 -21.02 11.44 -1.86
N GLY A 22 -21.84 11.51 -2.91
CA GLY A 22 -23.12 12.24 -2.89
C GLY A 22 -23.02 13.75 -3.11
N LYS A 23 -21.84 14.28 -3.45
CA LYS A 23 -21.64 15.68 -3.83
C LYS A 23 -21.59 15.88 -5.34
N THR A 24 -21.81 17.10 -5.81
CA THR A 24 -21.95 17.45 -7.23
C THR A 24 -20.75 17.04 -8.09
N GLY A 25 -19.55 17.13 -7.55
CA GLY A 25 -18.31 16.77 -8.23
C GLY A 25 -17.84 15.33 -7.94
N TYR A 26 -18.67 14.52 -7.28
CA TYR A 26 -18.31 13.13 -7.01
C TYR A 26 -18.33 12.31 -8.30
N VAL A 27 -17.21 11.69 -8.62
CA VAL A 27 -17.09 10.70 -9.69
C VAL A 27 -16.91 9.34 -9.05
N PRO A 28 -17.79 8.36 -9.32
CA PRO A 28 -17.60 7.00 -8.83
C PRO A 28 -16.28 6.44 -9.37
N PRO A 29 -15.40 5.90 -8.50
CA PRO A 29 -14.15 5.31 -8.96
C PRO A 29 -14.44 4.08 -9.85
N GLN A 30 -13.78 4.03 -11.00
CA GLN A 30 -13.77 2.87 -11.89
C GLN A 30 -12.38 2.23 -11.82
N TRP A 31 -12.17 1.43 -10.79
CA TRP A 31 -10.92 0.73 -10.59
C TRP A 31 -10.90 -0.61 -11.35
N CYS A 32 -9.75 -0.98 -11.85
CA CYS A 32 -9.51 -2.34 -12.32
C CYS A 32 -9.59 -3.35 -11.15
N THR A 33 -9.70 -4.62 -11.45
CA THR A 33 -9.62 -5.68 -10.44
C THR A 33 -8.22 -5.79 -9.87
N ILE A 34 -8.07 -6.39 -8.69
CA ILE A 34 -6.75 -6.67 -8.07
C ILE A 34 -5.87 -7.45 -9.04
N LYS A 35 -6.41 -8.49 -9.68
CA LYS A 35 -5.69 -9.29 -10.67
C LYS A 35 -5.17 -8.44 -11.83
N GLN A 36 -6.01 -7.59 -12.41
CA GLN A 36 -5.61 -6.71 -13.52
C GLN A 36 -4.51 -5.71 -13.10
N ALA A 37 -4.63 -5.14 -11.88
CA ALA A 37 -3.60 -4.23 -11.36
C ALA A 37 -2.25 -4.95 -11.19
N ILE A 38 -2.26 -6.14 -10.61
CA ILE A 38 -1.05 -6.96 -10.43
C ILE A 38 -0.45 -7.34 -11.78
N ASP A 39 -1.26 -7.76 -12.75
CA ASP A 39 -0.79 -8.11 -14.08
C ASP A 39 -0.08 -6.93 -14.76
N VAL A 40 -0.63 -5.72 -14.67
CA VAL A 40 -0.01 -4.51 -15.23
C VAL A 40 1.33 -4.21 -14.54
N ILE A 41 1.39 -4.34 -13.22
CA ILE A 41 2.63 -4.15 -12.44
C ILE A 41 3.70 -5.16 -12.90
N HIS A 42 3.35 -6.43 -13.03
CA HIS A 42 4.27 -7.49 -13.45
C HIS A 42 4.75 -7.29 -14.89
N HIS A 43 3.86 -6.95 -15.81
CA HIS A 43 4.25 -6.65 -17.21
C HIS A 43 5.20 -5.46 -17.31
N SER A 44 5.17 -4.55 -16.34
CA SER A 44 6.09 -3.42 -16.24
C SER A 44 7.40 -3.75 -15.50
N GLY A 45 7.62 -5.02 -15.12
CA GLY A 45 8.79 -5.46 -14.36
C GLY A 45 8.75 -5.11 -12.87
N GLY A 46 7.61 -4.63 -12.36
CA GLY A 46 7.42 -4.26 -10.96
C GLY A 46 7.03 -5.43 -10.07
N LYS A 47 6.97 -5.14 -8.76
CA LYS A 47 6.49 -6.05 -7.70
C LYS A 47 5.25 -5.44 -7.06
N ALA A 48 4.19 -6.23 -6.89
CA ALA A 48 2.94 -5.77 -6.33
C ALA A 48 2.99 -5.78 -4.79
N VAL A 49 2.79 -4.62 -4.18
CA VAL A 49 2.79 -4.44 -2.73
C VAL A 49 1.45 -3.86 -2.29
N LEU A 50 0.77 -4.52 -1.35
CA LEU A 50 -0.44 -3.99 -0.75
C LEU A 50 -0.09 -2.90 0.27
N ALA A 51 -0.39 -1.64 -0.06
CA ALA A 51 -0.05 -0.49 0.76
C ALA A 51 -0.94 -0.38 2.01
N HIS A 52 -0.37 0.01 3.14
CA HIS A 52 -1.01 0.34 4.42
C HIS A 52 -2.30 -0.43 4.79
N PRO A 53 -2.33 -1.77 4.75
CA PRO A 53 -3.54 -2.55 4.97
C PRO A 53 -4.16 -2.36 6.36
N GLY A 54 -3.36 -1.95 7.36
CA GLY A 54 -3.84 -1.60 8.69
C GLY A 54 -4.72 -0.34 8.73
N ARG A 55 -4.69 0.51 7.70
CA ARG A 55 -5.53 1.71 7.59
C ARG A 55 -6.86 1.47 6.91
N TYR A 56 -7.08 0.29 6.37
CA TYR A 56 -8.37 -0.03 5.76
C TYR A 56 -9.42 -0.21 6.85
N ASN A 57 -10.56 0.43 6.69
CA ASN A 57 -11.68 0.27 7.61
C ASN A 57 -12.39 -1.07 7.37
N LEU A 58 -11.65 -2.16 7.57
CA LEU A 58 -12.08 -3.53 7.38
C LEU A 58 -12.05 -4.27 8.72
N SER A 59 -13.03 -5.14 8.95
CA SER A 59 -12.90 -6.12 10.02
C SER A 59 -11.76 -7.10 9.74
N ALA A 60 -11.21 -7.73 10.79
CA ALA A 60 -10.14 -8.72 10.64
C ALA A 60 -10.50 -9.86 9.65
N LYS A 61 -11.78 -10.25 9.59
CA LYS A 61 -12.28 -11.25 8.64
C LYS A 61 -12.15 -10.75 7.19
N TRP A 62 -12.53 -9.52 6.92
CA TRP A 62 -12.46 -8.95 5.58
C TRP A 62 -11.03 -8.65 5.14
N LEU A 63 -10.18 -8.18 6.08
CA LEU A 63 -8.76 -7.98 5.80
C LEU A 63 -8.08 -9.31 5.42
N LYS A 64 -8.33 -10.37 6.16
CA LYS A 64 -7.80 -11.71 5.85
C LYS A 64 -8.24 -12.21 4.47
N ARG A 65 -9.51 -11.98 4.10
CA ARG A 65 -10.01 -12.33 2.75
C ARG A 65 -9.32 -11.53 1.65
N LEU A 66 -9.09 -10.23 1.90
CA LEU A 66 -8.35 -9.38 0.96
C LEU A 66 -6.91 -9.88 0.78
N LEU A 67 -6.21 -10.20 1.86
CA LEU A 67 -4.84 -10.69 1.81
C LEU A 67 -4.74 -12.04 1.08
N ALA A 68 -5.65 -12.95 1.37
CA ALA A 68 -5.72 -14.23 0.65
C ALA A 68 -5.92 -14.01 -0.86
N HIS A 69 -6.91 -13.20 -1.24
CA HIS A 69 -7.20 -12.91 -2.64
C HIS A 69 -6.04 -12.16 -3.33
N PHE A 70 -5.39 -11.22 -2.63
CA PHE A 70 -4.23 -10.51 -3.16
C PHE A 70 -3.06 -11.48 -3.45
N ALA A 71 -2.76 -12.39 -2.52
CA ALA A 71 -1.74 -13.42 -2.71
C ALA A 71 -2.11 -14.39 -3.86
N GLU A 72 -3.36 -14.86 -3.92
CA GLU A 72 -3.87 -15.71 -5.00
C GLU A 72 -3.76 -15.05 -6.38
N CYS A 73 -3.91 -13.73 -6.45
CA CYS A 73 -3.74 -12.95 -7.68
C CYS A 73 -2.26 -12.75 -8.08
N GLY A 74 -1.31 -13.15 -7.25
CA GLY A 74 0.13 -13.04 -7.50
C GLY A 74 0.80 -11.82 -6.84
N GLY A 75 0.14 -11.17 -5.87
CA GLY A 75 0.76 -10.12 -5.08
C GLY A 75 1.91 -10.66 -4.22
N GLU A 76 3.05 -9.95 -4.19
CA GLU A 76 4.26 -10.44 -3.55
C GLU A 76 4.42 -9.98 -2.11
N ALA A 77 3.95 -8.78 -1.77
CA ALA A 77 4.23 -8.20 -0.46
C ALA A 77 3.08 -7.36 0.09
N MET A 78 3.15 -7.09 1.38
CA MET A 78 2.28 -6.12 2.04
C MET A 78 3.09 -5.18 2.93
N GLU A 79 2.63 -3.95 3.10
CA GLU A 79 3.24 -3.02 4.03
C GLU A 79 2.89 -3.41 5.47
N VAL A 80 3.91 -3.82 6.22
CA VAL A 80 3.80 -4.32 7.60
C VAL A 80 4.12 -3.23 8.61
N ALA A 81 5.04 -2.32 8.26
CA ALA A 81 5.54 -1.31 9.17
C ALA A 81 5.28 0.11 8.66
N GLN A 82 4.71 0.93 9.50
CA GLN A 82 4.45 2.36 9.27
C GLN A 82 4.90 3.21 10.46
N CYS A 83 5.09 4.52 10.23
CA CYS A 83 5.61 5.45 11.25
C CYS A 83 4.76 5.54 12.52
N GLN A 84 3.45 5.58 12.39
CA GLN A 84 2.51 5.82 13.50
C GLN A 84 1.73 4.59 13.93
N GLN A 85 2.27 3.44 13.64
CA GLN A 85 1.61 2.17 13.91
C GLN A 85 1.83 1.72 15.36
N ALA A 86 0.77 1.22 16.00
CA ALA A 86 0.88 0.59 17.31
C ALA A 86 1.68 -0.73 17.22
N PRO A 87 2.49 -1.06 18.25
CA PRO A 87 3.30 -2.28 18.23
C PRO A 87 2.49 -3.58 18.03
N ASN A 88 1.31 -3.67 18.61
CA ASN A 88 0.40 -4.81 18.47
C ASN A 88 -0.15 -4.93 17.03
N GLU A 89 -0.45 -3.82 16.39
CA GLU A 89 -0.90 -3.78 15.00
C GLU A 89 0.21 -4.27 14.05
N ARG A 90 1.44 -3.78 14.25
CA ARG A 90 2.60 -4.24 13.47
C ARG A 90 2.85 -5.74 13.63
N ALA A 91 2.77 -6.26 14.86
CA ALA A 91 2.90 -7.69 15.14
C ALA A 91 1.78 -8.51 14.47
N GLN A 92 0.56 -7.99 14.44
CA GLN A 92 -0.57 -8.63 13.78
C GLN A 92 -0.39 -8.66 12.26
N LEU A 93 0.03 -7.55 11.63
CA LEU A 93 0.30 -7.52 10.19
C LEU A 93 1.46 -8.43 9.82
N ALA A 94 2.51 -8.52 10.64
CA ALA A 94 3.59 -9.48 10.46
C ALA A 94 3.09 -10.93 10.49
N THR A 95 2.16 -11.23 11.39
CA THR A 95 1.54 -12.56 11.46
C THR A 95 0.73 -12.85 10.20
N TYR A 96 0.00 -11.88 9.68
CA TYR A 96 -0.76 -12.04 8.44
C TYR A 96 0.18 -12.18 7.23
N ALA A 97 1.25 -11.40 7.13
CA ALA A 97 2.23 -11.54 6.05
C ALA A 97 2.74 -12.98 5.97
N ARG A 98 3.20 -13.54 7.10
CA ARG A 98 3.64 -14.95 7.17
C ARG A 98 2.53 -15.94 6.82
N GLN A 99 1.31 -15.72 7.32
CA GLN A 99 0.17 -16.62 7.10
C GLN A 99 -0.20 -16.74 5.62
N TYR A 100 -0.08 -15.64 4.87
CA TYR A 100 -0.45 -15.59 3.45
C TYR A 100 0.75 -15.67 2.50
N GLY A 101 1.96 -15.96 3.01
CA GLY A 101 3.17 -16.07 2.19
C GLY A 101 3.59 -14.75 1.53
N LEU A 102 3.20 -13.61 2.13
CA LEU A 102 3.54 -12.28 1.63
C LEU A 102 4.83 -11.79 2.29
N LEU A 103 5.70 -11.18 1.49
CA LEU A 103 6.86 -10.46 1.98
C LEU A 103 6.45 -9.17 2.68
N GLY A 104 7.36 -8.61 3.48
CA GLY A 104 7.13 -7.36 4.17
C GLY A 104 7.69 -6.16 3.44
N SER A 105 6.90 -5.10 3.41
CA SER A 105 7.35 -3.77 3.05
C SER A 105 7.16 -2.82 4.23
N GLN A 106 7.80 -1.66 4.14
CA GLN A 106 7.70 -0.60 5.13
C GLN A 106 7.66 0.77 4.46
N GLY A 107 6.89 1.69 5.02
CA GLY A 107 6.76 3.02 4.46
C GLY A 107 6.27 4.04 5.48
N SER A 108 6.65 5.32 5.30
CA SER A 108 6.19 6.40 6.16
C SER A 108 4.80 6.90 5.81
N ASP A 109 4.36 6.67 4.58
CA ASP A 109 3.17 7.29 4.00
C ASP A 109 3.24 8.84 4.07
N PHE A 110 4.46 9.36 3.88
CA PHE A 110 4.73 10.79 3.95
C PHE A 110 4.24 11.50 2.67
N HIS A 111 3.38 12.47 2.84
CA HIS A 111 2.81 13.25 1.75
C HIS A 111 3.28 14.70 1.75
N GLN A 112 3.53 15.25 2.94
CA GLN A 112 3.98 16.63 3.12
C GLN A 112 4.58 16.82 4.51
N PRO A 113 5.42 17.83 4.74
CA PRO A 113 5.92 18.15 6.07
C PRO A 113 4.79 18.34 7.07
N CYS A 114 4.83 17.63 8.19
CA CYS A 114 3.87 17.73 9.27
C CYS A 114 4.52 17.33 10.60
N ALA A 115 3.90 17.68 11.72
CA ALA A 115 4.48 17.46 13.05
C ALA A 115 4.55 16.00 13.49
N TRP A 116 3.84 15.09 12.82
CA TRP A 116 3.65 13.71 13.28
C TRP A 116 4.17 12.63 12.33
N ILE A 117 4.51 12.94 11.08
CA ILE A 117 5.10 11.98 10.13
C ILE A 117 6.43 12.51 9.63
N GLU A 118 7.48 11.72 9.80
CA GLU A 118 8.82 11.95 9.25
C GLU A 118 9.21 10.81 8.32
N LEU A 119 10.01 11.13 7.31
CA LEU A 119 10.61 10.14 6.43
C LEU A 119 11.53 9.20 7.22
N GLY A 120 11.33 7.89 7.08
CA GLY A 120 12.21 6.87 7.65
C GLY A 120 12.13 6.67 9.16
N ARG A 121 11.33 7.43 9.89
CA ARG A 121 11.23 7.32 11.34
C ARG A 121 10.46 6.08 11.77
N LYS A 122 11.02 5.31 12.72
CA LYS A 122 10.41 4.10 13.31
C LYS A 122 9.99 3.05 12.28
N LEU A 123 10.71 2.96 11.18
CA LEU A 123 10.51 1.96 10.15
C LEU A 123 11.47 0.79 10.36
N TRP A 124 10.94 -0.36 10.70
CA TRP A 124 11.64 -1.64 10.76
C TRP A 124 10.64 -2.78 10.58
N LEU A 125 11.07 -3.84 9.90
CA LEU A 125 10.27 -5.05 9.80
C LEU A 125 10.40 -5.90 11.07
N PRO A 126 9.30 -6.48 11.58
CA PRO A 126 9.36 -7.45 12.66
C PRO A 126 10.16 -8.70 12.28
N ALA A 127 10.75 -9.34 13.28
CA ALA A 127 11.46 -10.60 13.08
C ALA A 127 10.57 -11.67 12.42
N GLY A 128 11.16 -12.43 11.49
CA GLY A 128 10.49 -13.48 10.74
C GLY A 128 9.55 -12.98 9.62
N VAL A 129 9.70 -11.72 9.22
CA VAL A 129 9.09 -11.18 8.00
C VAL A 129 10.21 -10.90 7.00
N GLU A 130 10.21 -11.63 5.91
CA GLU A 130 11.19 -11.45 4.84
C GLU A 130 10.92 -10.16 4.07
N PRO A 131 11.94 -9.32 3.78
CA PRO A 131 11.75 -8.05 3.13
C PRO A 131 11.49 -8.20 1.63
N VAL A 132 10.58 -7.38 1.08
CA VAL A 132 10.26 -7.42 -0.35
C VAL A 132 11.46 -7.04 -1.23
N TRP A 133 12.38 -6.23 -0.74
CA TRP A 133 13.55 -5.79 -1.53
C TRP A 133 14.56 -6.91 -1.81
N GLN A 134 14.53 -8.03 -1.10
CA GLN A 134 15.32 -9.21 -1.47
C GLN A 134 15.02 -9.73 -2.89
N LEU A 135 13.83 -9.42 -3.44
CA LEU A 135 13.47 -9.81 -4.80
C LEU A 135 14.28 -9.07 -5.88
N TRP A 136 14.92 -7.95 -5.52
CA TRP A 136 15.79 -7.17 -6.42
C TRP A 136 17.28 -7.39 -6.16
N GLU A 137 17.64 -7.98 -5.03
CA GLU A 137 19.03 -8.26 -4.66
C GLU A 137 19.59 -9.53 -5.32
N GLN A 138 18.74 -10.36 -5.92
CA GLN A 138 19.22 -11.50 -6.69
C GLN A 138 19.84 -10.99 -7.99
N PRO A 139 21.14 -11.27 -8.27
CA PRO A 139 21.73 -10.93 -9.55
C PRO A 139 20.91 -11.62 -10.65
N GLN A 140 20.41 -10.81 -11.60
CA GLN A 140 19.85 -11.36 -12.82
C GLN A 140 20.95 -12.23 -13.43
N GLN A 141 20.74 -13.52 -13.54
CA GLN A 141 21.57 -14.36 -14.39
C GLN A 141 21.36 -13.82 -15.80
N ILE A 142 22.33 -13.04 -16.26
CA ILE A 142 22.41 -12.65 -17.67
C ILE A 142 22.72 -14.00 -18.37
N GLU A 143 21.70 -14.61 -18.97
CA GLU A 143 21.94 -15.65 -19.96
C GLU A 143 22.81 -15.01 -21.05
N GLU A 144 24.10 -15.31 -21.02
CA GLU A 144 24.97 -15.05 -22.16
C GLU A 144 24.40 -15.82 -23.34
N ARG A 145 23.67 -15.12 -24.20
CA ARG A 145 23.33 -15.66 -25.51
C ARG A 145 24.66 -15.73 -26.27
N GLU A 146 25.19 -16.94 -26.33
CA GLU A 146 26.26 -17.23 -27.27
C GLU A 146 25.82 -16.82 -28.68
N VAL A 147 26.67 -15.98 -29.30
CA VAL A 147 26.54 -15.52 -30.68
C VAL A 147 27.09 -16.58 -31.60
#